data_527cd6e07cfeb52b72039d23476e498f
#
_entry.id   527cd6e07cfeb52b72039d23476e498f
#
_cell.length_a   1.000
_cell.length_b   1.000
_cell.length_c   1.000
_cell.angle_alpha   90.00
_cell.angle_beta   90.00
_cell.angle_gamma   90.00
#
_symmetry.space_group_name_H-M   'P 1'
#
loop_
_entity.id
_entity.type
_entity.pdbx_description
1 polymer ?
#
loop_
_entity_poly.entity_id
_entity_poly.type
_entity_poly.pdbx_seq_one_letter_code
_entity_poly.pdbx_strand_id
1 'polypeptide(L)'
;LINSGYTGVQTNYTAKNVKTGETTPLDKATWDLMKGKSKDYTDFKTEQTPSIEPDLYETLATLYLNAKKNDEAVALIEKGLAKYPNNAKLKSYLGTAYYQAGNNEKFMASLKEEVTKNPNNAESWYNLGVMQSKDPAMADQAMASFQKAIQLNPKNANAYQNIVYTVLGDEEKTVKEINALRKSDPDKATTLIEARKERFNKALPYAEKWYQEMPDDINAVTTLKEIYSITKNQAKMKEMQAKETELAAKQPK
;
A
#
# COMPACT_ATOMS: atom_id res chain seq x y z
N LEU A 1 1.95 28.73 11.19
CA LEU A 1 1.02 29.16 10.11
C LEU A 1 -0.34 28.47 10.24
N ILE A 2 -0.40 27.13 10.28
CA ILE A 2 -1.68 26.38 10.40
C ILE A 2 -2.48 26.80 11.65
N ASN A 3 -1.82 26.97 12.79
CA ASN A 3 -2.48 27.36 14.04
C ASN A 3 -2.89 28.84 14.08
N SER A 4 -2.30 29.68 13.25
CA SER A 4 -2.67 31.10 13.11
C SER A 4 -3.82 31.34 12.12
N GLY A 5 -4.33 30.29 11.46
CA GLY A 5 -5.35 30.41 10.42
C GLY A 5 -4.86 31.05 9.12
N TYR A 6 -3.55 31.07 8.90
CA TYR A 6 -2.97 31.63 7.68
C TYR A 6 -3.33 30.76 6.48
N THR A 7 -4.00 31.35 5.50
CA THR A 7 -4.45 30.66 4.28
C THR A 7 -3.57 30.95 3.09
N GLY A 8 -2.76 31.98 3.12
CA GLY A 8 -1.97 32.48 1.99
C GLY A 8 -2.80 33.05 0.84
N VAL A 9 -4.10 33.18 1.01
CA VAL A 9 -5.00 33.75 -0.02
C VAL A 9 -4.65 35.19 -0.28
N GLN A 10 -4.43 35.53 -1.52
CA GLN A 10 -4.22 36.90 -2.00
C GLN A 10 -5.36 37.29 -2.96
N THR A 11 -5.66 38.57 -3.00
CA THR A 11 -6.63 39.11 -3.96
C THR A 11 -5.88 39.75 -5.12
N ASN A 12 -6.02 39.18 -6.29
CA ASN A 12 -5.54 39.78 -7.54
C ASN A 12 -6.58 40.75 -8.08
N TYR A 13 -6.10 41.92 -8.48
CA TYR A 13 -6.91 42.97 -9.05
C TYR A 13 -6.54 43.11 -10.51
N THR A 14 -7.54 43.08 -11.40
CA THR A 14 -7.31 43.20 -12.85
C THR A 14 -8.31 44.18 -13.48
N ALA A 15 -7.91 44.77 -14.60
CA ALA A 15 -8.80 45.54 -15.44
C ALA A 15 -8.44 45.33 -16.93
N LYS A 16 -9.41 45.47 -17.82
CA LYS A 16 -9.21 45.32 -19.27
C LYS A 16 -8.86 46.68 -19.87
N ASN A 17 -7.74 46.79 -20.56
CA ASN A 17 -7.38 47.96 -21.31
C ASN A 17 -8.32 48.14 -22.52
N VAL A 18 -8.94 49.31 -22.65
CA VAL A 18 -9.95 49.58 -23.69
C VAL A 18 -9.33 49.61 -25.10
N LYS A 19 -8.08 50.06 -25.24
CA LYS A 19 -7.39 50.17 -26.53
C LYS A 19 -6.83 48.83 -27.01
N THR A 20 -6.18 48.05 -26.11
CA THR A 20 -5.53 46.81 -26.50
C THR A 20 -6.42 45.58 -26.31
N GLY A 21 -7.47 45.68 -25.49
CA GLY A 21 -8.30 44.56 -25.11
C GLY A 21 -7.66 43.59 -24.14
N GLU A 22 -6.44 43.84 -23.69
CA GLU A 22 -5.68 42.98 -22.78
C GLU A 22 -6.10 43.17 -21.32
N THR A 23 -6.08 42.07 -20.54
CA THR A 23 -6.29 42.12 -19.10
C THR A 23 -4.96 42.44 -18.43
N THR A 24 -4.93 43.52 -17.67
CA THR A 24 -3.75 44.04 -16.98
C THR A 24 -3.90 43.86 -15.49
N PRO A 25 -2.90 43.24 -14.78
CA PRO A 25 -2.87 43.21 -13.32
C PRO A 25 -2.58 44.62 -12.76
N LEU A 26 -3.26 44.97 -11.70
CA LEU A 26 -3.13 46.27 -11.01
C LEU A 26 -2.88 46.02 -9.50
N ASP A 27 -2.18 46.93 -8.84
CA ASP A 27 -2.21 46.97 -7.38
C ASP A 27 -3.58 47.51 -6.91
N LYS A 28 -3.91 47.21 -5.64
CA LYS A 28 -5.21 47.58 -5.08
C LYS A 28 -5.48 49.08 -5.12
N ALA A 29 -4.50 49.90 -4.83
CA ALA A 29 -4.67 51.36 -4.77
C ALA A 29 -4.98 51.93 -6.17
N THR A 30 -4.22 51.49 -7.17
CA THR A 30 -4.45 51.85 -8.57
C THR A 30 -5.82 51.37 -9.04
N TRP A 31 -6.21 50.13 -8.70
CA TRP A 31 -7.49 49.55 -9.04
C TRP A 31 -8.67 50.36 -8.44
N ASP A 32 -8.60 50.67 -7.12
CA ASP A 32 -9.61 51.47 -6.43
C ASP A 32 -9.72 52.90 -7.02
N LEU A 33 -8.57 53.52 -7.40
CA LEU A 33 -8.53 54.83 -7.99
C LEU A 33 -9.18 54.87 -9.40
N MET A 34 -8.94 53.82 -10.18
CA MET A 34 -9.35 53.78 -11.60
C MET A 34 -10.78 53.26 -11.78
N LYS A 35 -11.26 52.42 -10.86
CA LYS A 35 -12.57 51.78 -10.94
C LYS A 35 -13.70 52.82 -11.04
N GLY A 36 -14.45 52.79 -12.15
CA GLY A 36 -15.56 53.71 -12.40
C GLY A 36 -15.17 55.13 -12.81
N LYS A 37 -13.85 55.43 -12.92
CA LYS A 37 -13.34 56.76 -13.28
C LYS A 37 -12.45 56.74 -14.53
N SER A 38 -11.82 55.61 -14.82
CA SER A 38 -10.89 55.47 -15.96
C SER A 38 -11.66 55.40 -17.28
N LYS A 39 -11.14 56.10 -18.33
CA LYS A 39 -11.56 55.96 -19.73
C LYS A 39 -10.71 54.93 -20.49
N ASP A 40 -9.55 54.59 -19.94
CA ASP A 40 -8.59 53.66 -20.57
C ASP A 40 -8.75 52.21 -20.09
N TYR A 41 -9.48 51.99 -18.99
CA TYR A 41 -9.70 50.66 -18.41
C TYR A 41 -11.16 50.41 -18.11
N THR A 42 -11.58 49.17 -18.35
CA THR A 42 -12.93 48.65 -18.10
C THR A 42 -12.86 47.26 -17.50
N ASP A 43 -14.00 46.61 -17.20
CA ASP A 43 -14.09 45.20 -16.75
C ASP A 43 -13.17 44.95 -15.55
N PHE A 44 -13.29 45.80 -14.51
CA PHE A 44 -12.56 45.65 -13.26
C PHE A 44 -12.98 44.41 -12.49
N LYS A 45 -12.04 43.47 -12.32
CA LYS A 45 -12.27 42.17 -11.64
C LYS A 45 -11.34 41.98 -10.48
N THR A 46 -11.82 41.23 -9.53
CA THR A 46 -11.00 40.69 -8.42
C THR A 46 -11.11 39.19 -8.39
N GLU A 47 -9.98 38.52 -8.21
CA GLU A 47 -9.90 37.07 -8.09
C GLU A 47 -9.06 36.71 -6.87
N GLN A 48 -9.51 35.77 -6.05
CA GLN A 48 -8.72 35.26 -4.96
C GLN A 48 -7.86 34.09 -5.42
N THR A 49 -6.57 34.10 -5.03
CA THR A 49 -5.71 32.94 -5.23
C THR A 49 -6.22 31.76 -4.38
N PRO A 50 -5.97 30.51 -4.83
CA PRO A 50 -6.26 29.36 -4.02
C PRO A 50 -5.54 29.42 -2.65
N SER A 51 -6.17 28.86 -1.63
CA SER A 51 -5.52 28.71 -0.34
C SER A 51 -4.35 27.73 -0.42
N ILE A 52 -3.21 28.10 0.17
CA ILE A 52 -2.04 27.21 0.33
C ILE A 52 -2.12 26.35 1.61
N GLU A 53 -3.18 26.52 2.39
CA GLU A 53 -3.32 25.79 3.67
C GLU A 53 -3.32 24.27 3.50
N PRO A 54 -3.93 23.66 2.46
CA PRO A 54 -3.82 22.22 2.22
C PRO A 54 -2.36 21.78 2.04
N ASP A 55 -1.55 22.55 1.29
CA ASP A 55 -0.13 22.24 1.06
C ASP A 55 0.70 22.36 2.36
N LEU A 56 0.30 23.25 3.28
CA LEU A 56 0.94 23.37 4.59
C LEU A 56 0.67 22.11 5.46
N TYR A 57 -0.57 21.57 5.42
CA TYR A 57 -0.89 20.30 6.09
C TYR A 57 -0.09 19.14 5.50
N GLU A 58 -0.01 19.02 4.17
CA GLU A 58 0.75 17.99 3.47
C GLU A 58 2.24 18.05 3.82
N THR A 59 2.83 19.24 3.76
CA THR A 59 4.25 19.47 4.06
C THR A 59 4.56 19.11 5.51
N LEU A 60 3.75 19.58 6.45
CA LEU A 60 3.98 19.32 7.88
C LEU A 60 3.75 17.84 8.22
N ALA A 61 2.76 17.19 7.60
CA ALA A 61 2.54 15.75 7.72
C ALA A 61 3.77 14.96 7.27
N THR A 62 4.34 15.29 6.12
CA THR A 62 5.57 14.68 5.63
C THR A 62 6.74 14.87 6.59
N LEU A 63 6.90 16.06 7.16
CA LEU A 63 7.96 16.34 8.14
C LEU A 63 7.78 15.51 9.41
N TYR A 64 6.56 15.37 9.93
CA TYR A 64 6.30 14.54 11.11
C TYR A 64 6.55 13.06 10.84
N LEU A 65 6.10 12.54 9.69
CA LEU A 65 6.36 11.15 9.29
C LEU A 65 7.87 10.85 9.16
N ASN A 66 8.62 11.75 8.52
CA ASN A 66 10.08 11.62 8.38
C ASN A 66 10.81 11.71 9.73
N ALA A 67 10.30 12.51 10.64
CA ALA A 67 10.82 12.65 12.01
C ALA A 67 10.34 11.51 12.94
N LYS A 68 9.57 10.53 12.43
CA LYS A 68 8.94 9.44 13.21
C LYS A 68 8.04 9.93 14.35
N LYS A 69 7.48 11.12 14.22
CA LYS A 69 6.47 11.70 15.12
C LYS A 69 5.09 11.26 14.66
N ASN A 70 4.82 9.97 14.81
CA ASN A 70 3.69 9.32 14.15
C ASN A 70 2.33 9.75 14.73
N ASP A 71 2.22 9.90 16.04
CA ASP A 71 0.99 10.34 16.69
C ASP A 71 0.65 11.81 16.33
N GLU A 72 1.67 12.68 16.29
CA GLU A 72 1.51 14.06 15.84
C GLU A 72 1.15 14.12 14.35
N ALA A 73 1.70 13.22 13.53
CA ALA A 73 1.33 13.11 12.12
C ALA A 73 -0.15 12.72 11.98
N VAL A 74 -0.61 11.69 12.71
CA VAL A 74 -2.02 11.27 12.70
C VAL A 74 -2.92 12.44 13.08
N ALA A 75 -2.68 13.09 14.24
CA ALA A 75 -3.51 14.19 14.72
C ALA A 75 -3.56 15.37 13.72
N LEU A 76 -2.42 15.71 13.11
CA LEU A 76 -2.34 16.77 12.11
C LEU A 76 -3.12 16.43 10.85
N ILE A 77 -2.96 15.19 10.34
CA ILE A 77 -3.60 14.75 9.11
C ILE A 77 -5.12 14.63 9.31
N GLU A 78 -5.57 14.06 10.43
CA GLU A 78 -7.01 14.02 10.78
C GLU A 78 -7.61 15.43 10.82
N LYS A 79 -6.90 16.40 11.43
CA LYS A 79 -7.31 17.82 11.45
C LYS A 79 -7.37 18.41 10.03
N GLY A 80 -6.39 18.10 9.18
CA GLY A 80 -6.37 18.54 7.78
C GLY A 80 -7.53 17.96 6.99
N LEU A 81 -7.82 16.67 7.15
CA LEU A 81 -8.91 15.98 6.45
C LEU A 81 -10.30 16.43 6.93
N ALA A 82 -10.46 16.83 8.21
CA ALA A 82 -11.70 17.43 8.67
C ALA A 82 -12.04 18.73 7.92
N LYS A 83 -11.02 19.48 7.50
CA LYS A 83 -11.16 20.73 6.74
C LYS A 83 -11.15 20.51 5.23
N TYR A 84 -10.35 19.56 4.76
CA TYR A 84 -10.14 19.22 3.35
C TYR A 84 -10.42 17.72 3.08
N PRO A 85 -11.68 17.27 3.16
CA PRO A 85 -12.04 15.84 3.17
C PRO A 85 -11.70 15.12 1.84
N ASN A 86 -11.50 15.87 0.77
CA ASN A 86 -11.16 15.30 -0.55
C ASN A 86 -9.67 15.38 -0.89
N ASN A 87 -8.80 15.82 0.05
CA ASN A 87 -7.37 15.85 -0.19
C ASN A 87 -6.79 14.43 -0.26
N ALA A 88 -6.45 13.98 -1.47
CA ALA A 88 -5.97 12.62 -1.74
C ALA A 88 -4.62 12.32 -1.09
N LYS A 89 -3.71 13.31 -1.02
CA LYS A 89 -2.39 13.14 -0.41
C LYS A 89 -2.51 12.96 1.11
N LEU A 90 -3.32 13.79 1.78
CA LEU A 90 -3.55 13.62 3.21
C LEU A 90 -4.18 12.26 3.53
N LYS A 91 -5.10 11.75 2.70
CA LYS A 91 -5.65 10.39 2.86
C LYS A 91 -4.55 9.32 2.76
N SER A 92 -3.68 9.42 1.77
CA SER A 92 -2.54 8.51 1.60
C SER A 92 -1.58 8.58 2.80
N TYR A 93 -1.26 9.79 3.26
CA TYR A 93 -0.39 9.99 4.43
C TYR A 93 -1.01 9.45 5.72
N LEU A 94 -2.35 9.51 5.86
CA LEU A 94 -3.05 8.98 7.03
C LEU A 94 -2.85 7.47 7.17
N GLY A 95 -2.96 6.72 6.07
CA GLY A 95 -2.65 5.28 6.06
C GLY A 95 -1.23 5.00 6.53
N THR A 96 -0.23 5.72 5.98
CA THR A 96 1.17 5.61 6.40
C THR A 96 1.35 5.95 7.88
N ALA A 97 0.71 7.02 8.36
CA ALA A 97 0.77 7.47 9.75
C ALA A 97 0.21 6.39 10.71
N TYR A 98 -0.95 5.81 10.39
CA TYR A 98 -1.52 4.72 11.19
C TYR A 98 -0.61 3.50 11.26
N TYR A 99 -0.04 3.11 10.11
CA TYR A 99 0.90 1.98 10.05
C TYR A 99 2.13 2.23 10.92
N GLN A 100 2.76 3.39 10.78
CA GLN A 100 3.96 3.77 11.55
C GLN A 100 3.68 3.98 13.04
N ALA A 101 2.48 4.44 13.40
CA ALA A 101 2.03 4.56 14.79
C ALA A 101 1.63 3.21 15.41
N GLY A 102 1.66 2.11 14.64
CA GLY A 102 1.22 0.79 15.10
C GLY A 102 -0.30 0.66 15.29
N ASN A 103 -1.08 1.62 14.78
CA ASN A 103 -2.54 1.58 14.86
C ASN A 103 -3.10 0.69 13.74
N ASN A 104 -2.93 -0.62 13.93
CA ASN A 104 -3.27 -1.64 12.93
C ASN A 104 -4.76 -1.65 12.58
N GLU A 105 -5.66 -1.36 13.53
CA GLU A 105 -7.10 -1.33 13.29
C GLU A 105 -7.50 -0.20 12.34
N LYS A 106 -7.04 1.02 12.62
CA LYS A 106 -7.31 2.19 11.76
C LYS A 106 -6.65 2.03 10.39
N PHE A 107 -5.43 1.45 10.34
CA PHE A 107 -4.77 1.17 9.08
C PHE A 107 -5.55 0.16 8.25
N MET A 108 -6.00 -0.95 8.85
CA MET A 108 -6.84 -1.92 8.14
C MET A 108 -8.16 -1.31 7.66
N ALA A 109 -8.79 -0.46 8.48
CA ALA A 109 -10.01 0.25 8.08
C ALA A 109 -9.77 1.17 6.88
N SER A 110 -8.67 1.93 6.87
CA SER A 110 -8.30 2.79 5.74
C SER A 110 -8.04 2.00 4.46
N LEU A 111 -7.39 0.82 4.56
CA LEU A 111 -7.16 -0.06 3.42
C LEU A 111 -8.47 -0.65 2.86
N LYS A 112 -9.41 -1.04 3.72
CA LYS A 112 -10.75 -1.51 3.30
C LYS A 112 -11.52 -0.41 2.55
N GLU A 113 -11.44 0.83 3.02
CA GLU A 113 -12.03 1.98 2.34
C GLU A 113 -11.36 2.22 0.98
N GLU A 114 -10.02 2.15 0.94
CA GLU A 114 -9.24 2.35 -0.28
C GLU A 114 -9.58 1.32 -1.35
N VAL A 115 -9.59 0.02 -1.04
CA VAL A 115 -9.92 -1.03 -2.02
C VAL A 115 -11.38 -0.97 -2.48
N THR A 116 -12.27 -0.37 -1.68
CA THR A 116 -13.66 -0.13 -2.07
C THR A 116 -13.76 1.00 -3.09
N LYS A 117 -13.01 2.08 -2.91
CA LYS A 117 -13.00 3.25 -3.81
C LYS A 117 -12.16 3.02 -5.07
N ASN A 118 -11.02 2.34 -4.91
CA ASN A 118 -10.04 2.07 -5.94
C ASN A 118 -9.79 0.56 -6.08
N PRO A 119 -10.77 -0.23 -6.56
CA PRO A 119 -10.71 -1.69 -6.58
C PRO A 119 -9.62 -2.26 -7.51
N ASN A 120 -9.01 -1.43 -8.34
CA ASN A 120 -7.93 -1.80 -9.25
C ASN A 120 -6.52 -1.47 -8.71
N ASN A 121 -6.40 -1.01 -7.46
CA ASN A 121 -5.11 -0.77 -6.83
C ASN A 121 -4.54 -2.07 -6.24
N ALA A 122 -3.62 -2.72 -6.96
CA ALA A 122 -3.00 -3.99 -6.56
C ALA A 122 -2.25 -3.89 -5.22
N GLU A 123 -1.60 -2.75 -4.96
CA GLU A 123 -0.83 -2.52 -3.73
C GLU A 123 -1.73 -2.43 -2.50
N SER A 124 -2.86 -1.74 -2.61
CA SER A 124 -3.83 -1.63 -1.52
C SER A 124 -4.42 -3.00 -1.15
N TRP A 125 -4.73 -3.84 -2.15
CA TRP A 125 -5.15 -5.21 -1.92
C TRP A 125 -4.06 -6.06 -1.25
N TYR A 126 -2.80 -5.93 -1.72
CA TYR A 126 -1.67 -6.62 -1.09
C TYR A 126 -1.50 -6.21 0.38
N ASN A 127 -1.50 -4.91 0.66
CA ASN A 127 -1.35 -4.39 2.02
C ASN A 127 -2.51 -4.81 2.93
N LEU A 128 -3.74 -4.85 2.41
CA LEU A 128 -4.90 -5.37 3.14
C LEU A 128 -4.70 -6.85 3.50
N GLY A 129 -4.25 -7.67 2.55
CA GLY A 129 -3.91 -9.07 2.78
C GLY A 129 -2.85 -9.25 3.86
N VAL A 130 -1.77 -8.44 3.84
CA VAL A 130 -0.73 -8.45 4.87
C VAL A 130 -1.28 -8.11 6.26
N MET A 131 -2.20 -7.15 6.35
CA MET A 131 -2.82 -6.82 7.64
C MET A 131 -3.74 -7.93 8.15
N GLN A 132 -4.53 -8.51 7.25
CA GLN A 132 -5.43 -9.62 7.58
C GLN A 132 -4.67 -10.89 7.97
N SER A 133 -3.53 -11.19 7.33
CA SER A 133 -2.75 -12.40 7.62
C SER A 133 -2.11 -12.43 9.02
N LYS A 134 -2.09 -11.29 9.71
CA LYS A 134 -1.63 -11.21 11.12
C LYS A 134 -2.61 -11.87 12.11
N ASP A 135 -3.88 -12.00 11.72
CA ASP A 135 -4.91 -12.67 12.51
C ASP A 135 -5.30 -14.00 11.82
N PRO A 136 -5.01 -15.16 12.44
CA PRO A 136 -5.41 -16.45 11.88
C PRO A 136 -6.90 -16.58 11.58
N ALA A 137 -7.77 -15.87 12.31
CA ALA A 137 -9.22 -15.85 12.05
C ALA A 137 -9.57 -15.14 10.73
N MET A 138 -8.66 -14.35 10.17
CA MET A 138 -8.82 -13.64 8.90
C MET A 138 -8.08 -14.32 7.72
N ALA A 139 -7.61 -15.56 7.87
CA ALA A 139 -6.80 -16.23 6.85
C ALA A 139 -7.48 -16.28 5.48
N ASP A 140 -8.78 -16.60 5.42
CA ASP A 140 -9.54 -16.64 4.18
C ASP A 140 -9.67 -15.25 3.53
N GLN A 141 -9.83 -14.22 4.35
CA GLN A 141 -9.88 -12.83 3.86
C GLN A 141 -8.50 -12.39 3.32
N ALA A 142 -7.42 -12.75 4.01
CA ALA A 142 -6.06 -12.48 3.57
C ALA A 142 -5.79 -13.15 2.21
N MET A 143 -6.18 -14.42 2.06
CA MET A 143 -6.10 -15.16 0.81
C MET A 143 -6.82 -14.44 -0.34
N ALA A 144 -8.07 -14.03 -0.12
CA ALA A 144 -8.85 -13.32 -1.12
C ALA A 144 -8.19 -11.98 -1.53
N SER A 145 -7.66 -11.24 -0.55
CA SER A 145 -6.95 -9.98 -0.80
C SER A 145 -5.67 -10.18 -1.60
N PHE A 146 -4.84 -11.18 -1.27
CA PHE A 146 -3.64 -11.51 -2.02
C PHE A 146 -3.97 -12.02 -3.44
N GLN A 147 -5.01 -12.85 -3.60
CA GLN A 147 -5.47 -13.30 -4.91
C GLN A 147 -5.89 -12.12 -5.79
N LYS A 148 -6.58 -11.12 -5.20
CA LYS A 148 -6.94 -9.91 -5.94
C LYS A 148 -5.70 -9.10 -6.31
N ALA A 149 -4.70 -9.01 -5.43
CA ALA A 149 -3.44 -8.34 -5.71
C ALA A 149 -2.68 -8.98 -6.89
N ILE A 150 -2.57 -10.32 -6.94
CA ILE A 150 -1.91 -11.01 -8.06
C ILE A 150 -2.73 -10.99 -9.35
N GLN A 151 -4.06 -10.95 -9.26
CA GLN A 151 -4.91 -10.75 -10.44
C GLN A 151 -4.64 -9.41 -11.11
N LEU A 152 -4.42 -8.36 -10.32
CA LEU A 152 -4.15 -7.00 -10.78
C LEU A 152 -2.68 -6.79 -11.15
N ASN A 153 -1.76 -7.43 -10.44
CA ASN A 153 -0.31 -7.41 -10.70
C ASN A 153 0.28 -8.81 -10.60
N PRO A 154 0.33 -9.58 -11.69
CA PRO A 154 0.90 -10.94 -11.70
C PRO A 154 2.40 -11.02 -11.37
N LYS A 155 3.12 -9.90 -11.32
CA LYS A 155 4.53 -9.83 -10.95
C LYS A 155 4.76 -9.53 -9.46
N ASN A 156 3.72 -9.55 -8.64
CA ASN A 156 3.86 -9.36 -7.20
C ASN A 156 4.31 -10.64 -6.49
N ALA A 157 5.62 -10.88 -6.46
CA ALA A 157 6.25 -12.03 -5.80
C ALA A 157 5.84 -12.17 -4.32
N ASN A 158 5.79 -11.04 -3.60
CA ASN A 158 5.43 -11.03 -2.19
C ASN A 158 3.99 -11.51 -1.93
N ALA A 159 3.06 -11.22 -2.85
CA ALA A 159 1.69 -11.69 -2.71
C ALA A 159 1.60 -13.21 -2.88
N TYR A 160 2.31 -13.80 -3.84
CA TYR A 160 2.40 -15.25 -3.99
C TYR A 160 3.01 -15.91 -2.75
N GLN A 161 4.12 -15.38 -2.27
CA GLN A 161 4.81 -15.88 -1.08
C GLN A 161 3.88 -15.86 0.15
N ASN A 162 3.17 -14.75 0.35
CA ASN A 162 2.22 -14.63 1.46
C ASN A 162 1.04 -15.58 1.33
N ILE A 163 0.54 -15.85 0.12
CA ILE A 163 -0.48 -16.88 -0.11
C ILE A 163 0.04 -18.25 0.35
N VAL A 164 1.23 -18.63 -0.11
CA VAL A 164 1.85 -19.90 0.27
C VAL A 164 1.98 -20.01 1.79
N TYR A 165 2.52 -18.99 2.45
CA TYR A 165 2.67 -18.98 3.90
C TYR A 165 1.33 -19.03 4.64
N THR A 166 0.31 -18.34 4.15
CA THR A 166 -1.04 -18.38 4.74
C THR A 166 -1.64 -19.79 4.67
N VAL A 167 -1.44 -20.49 3.55
CA VAL A 167 -1.92 -21.87 3.38
C VAL A 167 -1.13 -22.86 4.23
N LEU A 168 0.19 -22.70 4.31
CA LEU A 168 1.05 -23.61 5.08
C LEU A 168 0.88 -23.44 6.60
N GLY A 169 0.60 -22.19 7.06
CA GLY A 169 0.52 -21.87 8.47
C GLY A 169 1.88 -21.93 9.17
N ASP A 170 1.86 -22.17 10.50
CA ASP A 170 3.10 -22.26 11.30
C ASP A 170 3.78 -23.64 11.12
N GLU A 171 4.63 -23.72 10.10
CA GLU A 171 5.38 -24.94 9.78
C GLU A 171 6.37 -25.33 10.88
N GLU A 172 7.03 -24.38 11.51
CA GLU A 172 7.98 -24.67 12.58
C GLU A 172 7.28 -25.35 13.76
N LYS A 173 6.14 -24.81 14.19
CA LYS A 173 5.31 -25.40 15.25
C LYS A 173 4.82 -26.80 14.85
N THR A 174 4.34 -26.95 13.61
CA THR A 174 3.83 -28.23 13.09
C THR A 174 4.94 -29.30 13.13
N VAL A 175 6.15 -28.99 12.66
CA VAL A 175 7.27 -29.94 12.66
C VAL A 175 7.72 -30.28 14.08
N LYS A 176 7.76 -29.30 14.99
CA LYS A 176 8.07 -29.55 16.42
C LYS A 176 7.06 -30.50 17.07
N GLU A 177 5.77 -30.29 16.82
CA GLU A 177 4.68 -31.12 17.33
C GLU A 177 4.76 -32.55 16.78
N ILE A 178 4.97 -32.74 15.50
CA ILE A 178 5.16 -34.03 14.86
C ILE A 178 6.35 -34.76 15.51
N ASN A 179 7.49 -34.09 15.69
CA ASN A 179 8.68 -34.70 16.27
C ASN A 179 8.48 -35.10 17.74
N ALA A 180 7.77 -34.33 18.53
CA ALA A 180 7.43 -34.65 19.91
C ALA A 180 6.51 -35.88 19.99
N LEU A 181 5.57 -36.02 19.07
CA LEU A 181 4.58 -37.10 19.07
C LEU A 181 5.09 -38.43 18.48
N ARG A 182 6.17 -38.42 17.69
CA ARG A 182 6.66 -39.64 16.99
C ARG A 182 6.86 -40.85 17.89
N LYS A 183 7.26 -40.63 19.16
CA LYS A 183 7.49 -41.74 20.13
C LYS A 183 6.32 -41.90 21.09
N SER A 184 5.65 -40.83 21.49
CA SER A 184 4.60 -40.82 22.49
C SER A 184 3.21 -41.15 21.95
N ASP A 185 2.92 -40.73 20.71
CA ASP A 185 1.64 -40.95 20.02
C ASP A 185 1.87 -41.02 18.50
N PRO A 186 2.32 -42.17 17.96
CA PRO A 186 2.62 -42.33 16.54
C PRO A 186 1.43 -42.11 15.61
N ASP A 187 0.22 -42.43 16.04
CA ASP A 187 -0.98 -42.31 15.25
C ASP A 187 -1.32 -40.83 15.06
N LYS A 188 -1.26 -40.05 16.13
CA LYS A 188 -1.45 -38.60 16.06
C LYS A 188 -0.34 -37.94 15.22
N ALA A 189 0.92 -38.39 15.38
CA ALA A 189 2.02 -37.90 14.54
C ALA A 189 1.76 -38.16 13.05
N THR A 190 1.25 -39.37 12.70
CA THR A 190 0.88 -39.71 11.31
C THR A 190 -0.24 -38.82 10.78
N THR A 191 -1.28 -38.60 11.58
CA THR A 191 -2.38 -37.68 11.21
C THR A 191 -1.89 -36.26 10.91
N LEU A 192 -0.97 -35.74 11.73
CA LEU A 192 -0.38 -34.43 11.51
C LEU A 192 0.51 -34.38 10.27
N ILE A 193 1.24 -35.44 9.96
CA ILE A 193 2.05 -35.55 8.73
C ILE A 193 1.15 -35.50 7.49
N GLU A 194 0.04 -36.23 7.49
CA GLU A 194 -0.90 -36.20 6.35
C GLU A 194 -1.58 -34.84 6.22
N ALA A 195 -2.02 -34.24 7.32
CA ALA A 195 -2.60 -32.89 7.30
C ALA A 195 -1.58 -31.84 6.80
N ARG A 196 -0.31 -31.97 7.19
CA ARG A 196 0.79 -31.13 6.69
C ARG A 196 0.93 -31.29 5.17
N LYS A 197 1.03 -32.53 4.69
CA LYS A 197 1.14 -32.82 3.25
C LYS A 197 -0.03 -32.25 2.45
N GLU A 198 -1.24 -32.29 2.99
CA GLU A 198 -2.41 -31.70 2.34
C GLU A 198 -2.29 -30.18 2.24
N ARG A 199 -1.80 -29.47 3.26
CA ARG A 199 -1.52 -28.02 3.18
C ARG A 199 -0.52 -27.71 2.05
N PHE A 200 0.56 -28.50 1.94
CA PHE A 200 1.54 -28.34 0.85
C PHE A 200 0.91 -28.59 -0.53
N ASN A 201 0.03 -29.60 -0.67
CA ASN A 201 -0.73 -29.80 -1.91
C ASN A 201 -1.66 -28.61 -2.25
N LYS A 202 -2.29 -28.00 -1.23
CA LYS A 202 -3.12 -26.79 -1.41
C LYS A 202 -2.30 -25.56 -1.79
N ALA A 203 -1.06 -25.46 -1.31
CA ALA A 203 -0.15 -24.36 -1.64
C ALA A 203 0.46 -24.49 -3.04
N LEU A 204 0.62 -25.73 -3.55
CA LEU A 204 1.28 -26.05 -4.80
C LEU A 204 0.81 -25.21 -6.00
N PRO A 205 -0.49 -25.06 -6.32
CA PRO A 205 -0.91 -24.30 -7.49
C PRO A 205 -0.50 -22.83 -7.44
N TYR A 206 -0.40 -22.23 -6.26
CA TYR A 206 0.05 -20.85 -6.10
C TYR A 206 1.55 -20.72 -6.33
N ALA A 207 2.34 -21.67 -5.84
CA ALA A 207 3.77 -21.71 -6.05
C ALA A 207 4.12 -22.00 -7.52
N GLU A 208 3.38 -22.91 -8.20
CA GLU A 208 3.54 -23.18 -9.63
C GLU A 208 3.18 -21.93 -10.45
N LYS A 209 2.12 -21.20 -10.10
CA LYS A 209 1.74 -19.96 -10.75
C LYS A 209 2.81 -18.88 -10.55
N TRP A 210 3.34 -18.74 -9.34
CA TRP A 210 4.45 -17.83 -9.04
C TRP A 210 5.66 -18.11 -9.94
N TYR A 211 6.10 -19.36 -9.99
CA TYR A 211 7.21 -19.77 -10.86
C TYR A 211 6.90 -19.54 -12.35
N GLN A 212 5.69 -19.80 -12.80
CA GLN A 212 5.26 -19.53 -14.18
C GLN A 212 5.40 -18.04 -14.54
N GLU A 213 5.00 -17.14 -13.65
CA GLU A 213 5.05 -15.70 -13.87
C GLU A 213 6.48 -15.14 -13.71
N MET A 214 7.31 -15.76 -12.85
CA MET A 214 8.65 -15.31 -12.50
C MET A 214 9.62 -16.50 -12.39
N PRO A 215 10.02 -17.11 -13.53
CA PRO A 215 10.82 -18.33 -13.53
C PRO A 215 12.26 -18.16 -13.01
N ASP A 216 12.74 -16.93 -12.90
CA ASP A 216 14.07 -16.59 -12.36
C ASP A 216 14.02 -16.06 -10.92
N ASP A 217 12.85 -16.08 -10.28
CA ASP A 217 12.72 -15.77 -8.85
C ASP A 217 13.20 -16.97 -8.02
N ILE A 218 14.32 -16.78 -7.34
CA ILE A 218 14.93 -17.81 -6.50
C ILE A 218 13.99 -18.30 -5.39
N ASN A 219 13.14 -17.43 -4.84
CA ASN A 219 12.21 -17.80 -3.80
C ASN A 219 11.08 -18.70 -4.34
N ALA A 220 10.59 -18.44 -5.56
CA ALA A 220 9.61 -19.31 -6.21
C ALA A 220 10.19 -20.72 -6.44
N VAL A 221 11.43 -20.80 -6.95
CA VAL A 221 12.13 -22.06 -7.20
C VAL A 221 12.36 -22.84 -5.91
N THR A 222 12.86 -22.19 -4.88
CA THR A 222 13.13 -22.81 -3.57
C THR A 222 11.84 -23.30 -2.91
N THR A 223 10.78 -22.50 -2.97
CA THR A 223 9.46 -22.86 -2.45
C THR A 223 8.89 -24.09 -3.17
N LEU A 224 8.95 -24.14 -4.50
CA LEU A 224 8.50 -25.31 -5.26
C LEU A 224 9.33 -26.55 -4.96
N LYS A 225 10.66 -26.43 -4.86
CA LYS A 225 11.54 -27.54 -4.45
C LYS A 225 11.09 -28.14 -3.13
N GLU A 226 10.82 -27.31 -2.14
CA GLU A 226 10.34 -27.75 -0.83
C GLU A 226 8.96 -28.43 -0.93
N ILE A 227 8.01 -27.81 -1.62
CA ILE A 227 6.67 -28.40 -1.81
C ILE A 227 6.75 -29.76 -2.50
N TYR A 228 7.53 -29.89 -3.58
CA TYR A 228 7.71 -31.19 -4.27
C TYR A 228 8.42 -32.23 -3.42
N SER A 229 9.35 -31.82 -2.55
CA SER A 229 9.99 -32.71 -1.58
C SER A 229 8.97 -33.30 -0.60
N ILE A 230 8.15 -32.44 0.01
CA ILE A 230 7.11 -32.85 0.99
C ILE A 230 6.00 -33.70 0.34
N THR A 231 5.61 -33.33 -0.87
CA THR A 231 4.56 -34.07 -1.63
C THR A 231 5.10 -35.30 -2.34
N LYS A 232 6.41 -35.62 -2.18
CA LYS A 232 7.12 -36.78 -2.75
C LYS A 232 7.17 -36.79 -4.29
N ASN A 233 7.13 -35.64 -4.96
CA ASN A 233 7.35 -35.53 -6.38
C ASN A 233 8.84 -35.36 -6.68
N GLN A 234 9.59 -36.49 -6.67
CA GLN A 234 11.03 -36.50 -6.80
C GLN A 234 11.54 -35.95 -8.12
N ALA A 235 10.81 -36.16 -9.23
CA ALA A 235 11.21 -35.66 -10.56
C ALA A 235 11.21 -34.13 -10.60
N LYS A 236 10.08 -33.51 -10.21
CA LYS A 236 9.96 -32.05 -10.17
C LYS A 236 10.85 -31.40 -9.09
N MET A 237 11.08 -32.07 -7.97
CA MET A 237 12.02 -31.60 -6.93
C MET A 237 13.43 -31.49 -7.50
N LYS A 238 13.91 -32.49 -8.25
CA LYS A 238 15.24 -32.46 -8.90
C LYS A 238 15.34 -31.38 -9.98
N GLU A 239 14.26 -31.14 -10.73
CA GLU A 239 14.19 -30.06 -11.70
C GLU A 239 14.38 -28.70 -11.02
N MET A 240 13.65 -28.43 -9.93
CA MET A 240 13.81 -27.19 -9.16
C MET A 240 15.18 -27.08 -8.51
N GLN A 241 15.77 -28.18 -8.06
CA GLN A 241 17.14 -28.20 -7.54
C GLN A 241 18.17 -27.77 -8.60
N ALA A 242 18.02 -28.25 -9.82
CA ALA A 242 18.90 -27.86 -10.94
C ALA A 242 18.73 -26.36 -11.27
N LYS A 243 17.46 -25.88 -11.31
CA LYS A 243 17.16 -24.47 -11.56
C LYS A 243 17.71 -23.55 -10.45
N GLU A 244 17.60 -23.95 -9.19
CA GLU A 244 18.18 -23.22 -8.06
C GLU A 244 19.69 -23.07 -8.21
N THR A 245 20.39 -24.15 -8.59
CA THR A 245 21.85 -24.14 -8.82
C THR A 245 22.22 -23.22 -9.98
N GLU A 246 21.46 -23.25 -11.07
CA GLU A 246 21.64 -22.34 -12.21
C GLU A 246 21.52 -20.87 -11.78
N LEU A 247 20.47 -20.53 -11.04
CA LEU A 247 20.23 -19.15 -10.59
C LEU A 247 21.30 -18.67 -9.61
N ALA A 248 21.72 -19.54 -8.68
CA ALA A 248 22.80 -19.23 -7.75
C ALA A 248 24.13 -18.93 -8.46
N ALA A 249 24.42 -19.63 -9.55
CA ALA A 249 25.63 -19.40 -10.36
C ALA A 249 25.62 -18.07 -11.14
N LYS A 250 24.44 -17.50 -11.37
CA LYS A 250 24.25 -16.21 -12.07
C LYS A 250 24.31 -15.00 -11.15
N GLN A 251 24.27 -15.18 -9.83
CA GLN A 251 24.38 -14.06 -8.88
C GLN A 251 25.83 -13.57 -8.84
N PRO A 252 26.09 -12.26 -8.99
CA PRO A 252 27.44 -11.73 -8.85
C PRO A 252 27.94 -11.97 -7.42
N LYS A 253 29.20 -12.44 -7.35
CA LYS A 253 29.91 -12.62 -6.06
C LYS A 253 30.20 -11.30 -5.40
#